data_ce3f53432df4b77d5e9697d3305c0b8e
#
_entry.id   ce3f53432df4b77d5e9697d3305c0b8e
#
_cell.length_a   1.000
_cell.length_b   1.000
_cell.length_c   1.000
_cell.angle_alpha   90.00
_cell.angle_beta   90.00
_cell.angle_gamma   90.00
#
_symmetry.space_group_name_H-M   'P 1'
#
loop_
_entity.id
_entity.type
_entity.pdbx_description
1 polymer ?
#
loop_
_entity_poly.entity_id
_entity_poly.type
_entity_poly.pdbx_seq_one_letter_code
_entity_poly.pdbx_strand_id
1 'polypeptide(L)'
;VGLEAVWYNTLLKHRFTDEEARRFLAGPGHAAWQWMQNLQSYGGPLPKSWIDKHIILAKKIIDRERELGMTPIQQGFSGYVPRELKDKYPEAKIRLQPGWCGFKGAGQLDPTDALFAALGRDFLEEEKKLYGTYGIYAADPFHESAPPVNTPEYLSAVGHAIYKLIKDFDPKAKWAMQAWSLREPIVKAVPQNDLIILDLNGEKIKGRKGFWGY
;
A
#
# COMPACT_ATOMS: atom_id res chain seq x y z
N VAL A 1 -11.21 -4.28 4.09
CA VAL A 1 -11.46 -5.49 4.89
C VAL A 1 -10.57 -6.60 4.39
N GLY A 2 -9.88 -7.32 5.31
CA GLY A 2 -9.01 -8.44 4.98
C GLY A 2 -7.54 -8.09 4.72
N LEU A 3 -7.19 -6.83 4.53
CA LEU A 3 -5.81 -6.39 4.33
C LEU A 3 -4.94 -6.62 5.59
N GLU A 4 -5.54 -6.60 6.75
CA GLU A 4 -4.92 -6.98 8.02
C GLU A 4 -4.35 -8.40 8.00
N ALA A 5 -5.01 -9.34 7.31
CA ALA A 5 -4.51 -10.71 7.17
C ALA A 5 -3.30 -10.78 6.22
N VAL A 6 -3.32 -10.00 5.15
CA VAL A 6 -2.18 -9.90 4.22
C VAL A 6 -0.94 -9.39 4.96
N TRP A 7 -1.07 -8.27 5.68
CA TRP A 7 0.01 -7.72 6.49
C TRP A 7 0.48 -8.68 7.58
N TYR A 8 -0.45 -9.29 8.33
CA TYR A 8 -0.11 -10.27 9.37
C TYR A 8 0.75 -11.40 8.80
N ASN A 9 0.31 -12.03 7.72
CA ASN A 9 1.03 -13.14 7.10
C ASN A 9 2.39 -12.69 6.53
N THR A 10 2.45 -11.52 5.90
CA THR A 10 3.69 -10.94 5.36
C THR A 10 4.70 -10.71 6.48
N LEU A 11 4.29 -10.11 7.58
CA LEU A 11 5.18 -9.80 8.70
C LEU A 11 5.74 -11.07 9.37
N LEU A 12 4.94 -12.15 9.47
CA LEU A 12 5.45 -13.43 9.97
C LEU A 12 6.60 -14.00 9.12
N LYS A 13 6.59 -13.77 7.80
CA LYS A 13 7.71 -14.12 6.92
C LYS A 13 8.93 -13.22 7.13
N HIS A 14 8.72 -12.00 7.63
CA HIS A 14 9.74 -10.98 7.81
C HIS A 14 10.19 -10.79 9.26
N ARG A 15 10.41 -11.91 9.98
CA ARG A 15 11.00 -11.98 11.34
C ARG A 15 10.14 -11.38 12.46
N PHE A 16 8.87 -11.09 12.23
CA PHE A 16 7.95 -10.66 13.29
C PHE A 16 7.32 -11.87 13.97
N THR A 17 7.14 -11.79 15.28
CA THR A 17 6.34 -12.75 16.04
C THR A 17 4.84 -12.51 15.80
N ASP A 18 3.99 -13.46 16.20
CA ASP A 18 2.53 -13.31 16.17
C ASP A 18 2.07 -12.02 16.86
N GLU A 19 2.57 -11.78 18.06
CA GLU A 19 2.21 -10.60 18.83
C GLU A 19 2.66 -9.30 18.15
N GLU A 20 3.90 -9.24 17.67
CA GLU A 20 4.43 -8.06 16.98
C GLU A 20 3.63 -7.75 15.71
N ALA A 21 3.30 -8.77 14.89
CA ALA A 21 2.50 -8.60 13.68
C ALA A 21 1.10 -8.08 14.00
N ARG A 22 0.44 -8.61 15.03
CA ARG A 22 -0.88 -8.13 15.47
C ARG A 22 -0.82 -6.74 16.11
N ARG A 23 0.30 -6.39 16.76
CA ARG A 23 0.52 -5.07 17.35
C ARG A 23 0.74 -3.98 16.30
N PHE A 24 1.29 -4.30 15.15
CA PHE A 24 1.40 -3.37 14.03
C PHE A 24 0.03 -2.92 13.51
N LEU A 25 -0.96 -3.81 13.53
CA LEU A 25 -2.29 -3.54 13.01
C LEU A 25 -3.04 -2.56 13.93
N ALA A 26 -3.66 -1.55 13.32
CA ALA A 26 -4.51 -0.62 14.05
C ALA A 26 -5.84 -1.27 14.41
N GLY A 27 -6.41 -0.85 15.51
CA GLY A 27 -7.74 -1.26 15.92
C GLY A 27 -8.83 -0.82 14.93
N PRO A 28 -10.04 -1.41 15.00
CA PRO A 28 -11.09 -1.23 13.99
C PRO A 28 -11.45 0.23 13.70
N GLY A 29 -11.48 1.07 14.70
CA GLY A 29 -11.80 2.50 14.57
C GLY A 29 -10.73 3.32 13.83
N HIS A 30 -9.52 2.77 13.59
CA HIS A 30 -8.39 3.45 13.00
C HIS A 30 -7.81 2.72 11.77
N ALA A 31 -8.37 1.58 11.41
CA ALA A 31 -7.87 0.77 10.29
C ALA A 31 -7.85 1.52 8.96
N ALA A 32 -8.85 2.34 8.67
CA ALA A 32 -8.89 3.13 7.43
C ALA A 32 -7.67 4.05 7.30
N TRP A 33 -7.30 4.75 8.37
CA TRP A 33 -6.13 5.65 8.37
C TRP A 33 -4.81 4.89 8.32
N GLN A 34 -4.75 3.67 8.84
CA GLN A 34 -3.59 2.80 8.64
C GLN A 34 -3.43 2.43 7.17
N TRP A 35 -4.51 2.10 6.47
CA TRP A 35 -4.43 1.74 5.04
C TRP A 35 -4.16 2.95 4.15
N MET A 36 -4.44 4.17 4.63
CA MET A 36 -3.96 5.42 4.06
C MET A 36 -2.50 5.73 4.42
N GLN A 37 -1.83 4.86 5.19
CA GLN A 37 -0.43 4.94 5.63
C GLN A 37 -0.12 6.08 6.62
N ASN A 38 -1.13 6.61 7.27
CA ASN A 38 -1.00 7.78 8.16
C ASN A 38 -0.53 7.40 9.57
N LEU A 39 -0.83 6.18 10.01
CA LEU A 39 -0.50 5.70 11.36
C LEU A 39 -0.25 4.17 11.35
N GLN A 40 0.22 3.65 12.47
CA GLN A 40 0.29 2.22 12.79
C GLN A 40 0.00 1.97 14.27
N SER A 41 -0.32 0.74 14.62
CA SER A 41 -0.29 0.23 16.01
C SER A 41 -1.25 0.88 16.99
N TYR A 42 -2.21 1.68 16.56
CA TYR A 42 -3.13 2.37 17.47
C TYR A 42 -4.41 1.56 17.72
N GLY A 43 -4.76 1.37 19.00
CA GLY A 43 -5.96 0.61 19.37
C GLY A 43 -5.87 -0.91 19.19
N GLY A 44 -4.66 -1.44 18.98
CA GLY A 44 -4.37 -2.86 18.93
C GLY A 44 -3.76 -3.38 20.25
N PRO A 45 -3.25 -4.65 20.26
CA PRO A 45 -3.15 -5.58 19.13
C PRO A 45 -4.50 -6.21 18.74
N LEU A 46 -4.71 -6.43 17.44
CA LEU A 46 -5.92 -7.13 16.97
C LEU A 46 -5.92 -8.59 17.41
N PRO A 47 -7.06 -9.12 17.90
CA PRO A 47 -7.20 -10.55 18.15
C PRO A 47 -7.06 -11.36 16.84
N LYS A 48 -6.40 -12.51 16.90
CA LYS A 48 -6.28 -13.39 15.73
C LYS A 48 -7.65 -13.77 15.14
N SER A 49 -8.64 -14.00 16.01
CA SER A 49 -10.02 -14.28 15.61
C SER A 49 -10.69 -13.16 14.80
N TRP A 50 -10.29 -11.89 15.02
CA TRP A 50 -10.72 -10.77 14.18
C TRP A 50 -10.16 -10.91 12.76
N ILE A 51 -8.85 -11.15 12.65
CA ILE A 51 -8.17 -11.33 11.37
C ILE A 51 -8.82 -12.49 10.59
N ASP A 52 -9.05 -13.63 11.24
CA ASP A 52 -9.64 -14.80 10.59
C ASP A 52 -11.07 -14.55 10.08
N LYS A 53 -11.91 -13.85 10.87
CA LYS A 53 -13.25 -13.46 10.45
C LYS A 53 -13.23 -12.48 9.27
N HIS A 54 -12.25 -11.58 9.22
CA HIS A 54 -12.10 -10.62 8.14
C HIS A 54 -11.62 -11.26 6.84
N ILE A 55 -10.86 -12.36 6.88
CA ILE A 55 -10.57 -13.16 5.68
C ILE A 55 -11.89 -13.68 5.06
N ILE A 56 -12.76 -14.25 5.89
CA ILE A 56 -14.04 -14.78 5.43
C ILE A 56 -14.92 -13.67 4.86
N LEU A 57 -14.99 -12.54 5.56
CA LEU A 57 -15.78 -11.38 5.12
C LEU A 57 -15.26 -10.80 3.81
N ALA A 58 -13.93 -10.63 3.67
CA ALA A 58 -13.32 -10.11 2.45
C ALA A 58 -13.66 -10.99 1.23
N LYS A 59 -13.56 -12.32 1.37
CA LYS A 59 -13.94 -13.24 0.29
C LYS A 59 -15.40 -13.04 -0.13
N LYS A 60 -16.33 -12.94 0.82
CA LYS A 60 -17.74 -12.70 0.52
C LYS A 60 -17.98 -11.35 -0.18
N ILE A 61 -17.24 -10.31 0.20
CA ILE A 61 -17.31 -9.00 -0.45
C ILE A 61 -16.83 -9.11 -1.89
N ILE A 62 -15.66 -9.69 -2.12
CA ILE A 62 -15.08 -9.88 -3.44
C ILE A 62 -16.01 -10.71 -4.35
N ASP A 63 -16.53 -11.81 -3.85
CA ASP A 63 -17.47 -12.64 -4.61
C ASP A 63 -18.71 -11.83 -5.00
N ARG A 64 -19.25 -11.02 -4.07
CA ARG A 64 -20.43 -10.18 -4.34
C ARG A 64 -20.12 -9.05 -5.33
N GLU A 65 -18.97 -8.40 -5.24
CA GLU A 65 -18.54 -7.41 -6.22
C GLU A 65 -18.49 -8.00 -7.63
N ARG A 66 -17.91 -9.19 -7.76
CA ARG A 66 -17.82 -9.90 -9.05
C ARG A 66 -19.19 -10.32 -9.60
N GLU A 67 -20.10 -10.81 -8.75
CA GLU A 67 -21.48 -11.10 -9.15
C GLU A 67 -22.21 -9.88 -9.71
N LEU A 68 -21.87 -8.69 -9.21
CA LEU A 68 -22.42 -7.42 -9.69
C LEU A 68 -21.69 -6.85 -10.92
N GLY A 69 -20.71 -7.59 -11.48
CA GLY A 69 -19.92 -7.16 -12.63
C GLY A 69 -18.82 -6.13 -12.28
N MET A 70 -18.51 -5.93 -11.00
CA MET A 70 -17.45 -5.06 -10.55
C MET A 70 -16.08 -5.77 -10.63
N THR A 71 -15.03 -4.99 -10.86
CA THR A 71 -13.65 -5.48 -10.75
C THR A 71 -13.07 -5.03 -9.42
N PRO A 72 -12.71 -5.95 -8.51
CA PRO A 72 -12.04 -5.60 -7.27
C PRO A 72 -10.71 -4.92 -7.53
N ILE A 73 -10.43 -3.83 -6.82
CA ILE A 73 -9.12 -3.19 -6.79
C ILE A 73 -8.40 -3.67 -5.52
N GLN A 74 -7.27 -4.31 -5.70
CA GLN A 74 -6.46 -4.85 -4.61
C GLN A 74 -5.44 -3.83 -4.13
N GLN A 75 -4.96 -4.01 -2.89
CA GLN A 75 -3.93 -3.12 -2.35
C GLN A 75 -2.57 -3.46 -2.94
N GLY A 76 -1.89 -2.47 -3.49
CA GLY A 76 -0.48 -2.58 -3.87
C GLY A 76 0.46 -2.22 -2.72
N PHE A 77 1.73 -2.63 -2.82
CA PHE A 77 2.76 -2.26 -1.86
C PHE A 77 3.43 -0.94 -2.26
N SER A 78 3.46 0.02 -1.34
CA SER A 78 3.96 1.39 -1.58
C SER A 78 5.27 1.71 -0.84
N GLY A 79 5.82 0.73 -0.11
CA GLY A 79 6.96 0.95 0.78
C GLY A 79 6.59 1.35 2.21
N TYR A 80 5.30 1.53 2.52
CA TYR A 80 4.82 1.64 3.90
C TYR A 80 5.12 0.34 4.64
N VAL A 81 5.76 0.43 5.81
CA VAL A 81 6.16 -0.72 6.63
C VAL A 81 6.08 -0.37 8.12
N PRO A 82 6.04 -1.37 9.01
CA PRO A 82 6.23 -1.12 10.44
C PRO A 82 7.54 -0.38 10.71
N ARG A 83 7.51 0.63 11.59
CA ARG A 83 8.75 1.30 12.03
C ARG A 83 9.74 0.33 12.67
N GLU A 84 9.24 -0.71 13.31
CA GLU A 84 9.97 -1.76 13.99
C GLU A 84 10.68 -2.72 13.00
N LEU A 85 10.38 -2.63 11.71
CA LEU A 85 11.07 -3.39 10.67
C LEU A 85 12.57 -3.06 10.65
N LYS A 86 12.95 -1.84 11.04
CA LYS A 86 14.35 -1.42 11.14
C LYS A 86 15.13 -2.24 12.18
N ASP A 87 14.48 -2.68 13.25
CA ASP A 87 15.11 -3.50 14.27
C ASP A 87 15.33 -4.95 13.76
N LYS A 88 14.49 -5.40 12.83
CA LYS A 88 14.61 -6.71 12.18
C LYS A 88 15.61 -6.72 11.03
N TYR A 89 15.80 -5.59 10.36
CA TYR A 89 16.69 -5.38 9.22
C TYR A 89 17.48 -4.07 9.42
N PRO A 90 18.48 -4.05 10.31
CA PRO A 90 19.23 -2.83 10.63
C PRO A 90 19.95 -2.19 9.43
N GLU A 91 20.32 -3.02 8.43
CA GLU A 91 20.96 -2.61 7.19
C GLU A 91 19.99 -1.98 6.19
N ALA A 92 18.68 -2.23 6.32
CA ALA A 92 17.69 -1.73 5.38
C ALA A 92 17.53 -0.21 5.49
N LYS A 93 17.34 0.42 4.36
CA LYS A 93 17.12 1.87 4.23
C LYS A 93 15.66 2.21 4.58
N ILE A 94 15.34 2.22 5.87
CA ILE A 94 14.03 2.58 6.37
C ILE A 94 14.08 3.96 6.99
N ARG A 95 13.21 4.88 6.54
CA ARG A 95 13.03 6.21 7.08
C ARG A 95 11.69 6.30 7.80
N LEU A 96 11.62 7.08 8.87
CA LEU A 96 10.33 7.36 9.51
C LEU A 96 9.61 8.47 8.74
N GLN A 97 8.35 8.25 8.46
CA GLN A 97 7.47 9.30 7.95
C GLN A 97 7.21 10.35 9.05
N PRO A 98 6.92 11.61 8.70
CA PRO A 98 6.43 12.59 9.66
C PRO A 98 5.19 12.08 10.41
N GLY A 99 5.00 12.56 11.63
CA GLY A 99 3.79 12.27 12.38
C GLY A 99 2.54 12.87 11.73
N TRP A 100 1.39 12.25 11.95
CA TRP A 100 0.10 12.69 11.42
C TRP A 100 -0.91 12.84 12.57
N CYS A 101 -1.54 14.01 12.72
CA CYS A 101 -2.57 14.26 13.75
C CYS A 101 -2.21 13.78 15.17
N GLY A 102 -0.96 13.96 15.59
CA GLY A 102 -0.46 13.50 16.89
C GLY A 102 -0.01 12.04 16.95
N PHE A 103 -0.22 11.26 15.89
CA PHE A 103 0.31 9.89 15.80
C PHE A 103 1.75 9.90 15.30
N LYS A 104 2.55 8.97 15.80
CA LYS A 104 3.93 8.76 15.32
C LYS A 104 3.89 8.20 13.89
N GLY A 105 4.76 8.71 13.03
CA GLY A 105 4.90 8.22 11.65
C GLY A 105 5.25 6.74 11.57
N ALA A 106 4.83 6.09 10.50
CA ALA A 106 5.22 4.73 10.15
C ALA A 106 6.60 4.68 9.49
N GLY A 107 7.10 3.50 9.21
CA GLY A 107 8.30 3.31 8.42
C GLY A 107 8.01 3.47 6.92
N GLN A 108 8.96 4.02 6.19
CA GLN A 108 8.99 4.04 4.74
C GLN A 108 10.27 3.36 4.27
N LEU A 109 10.11 2.24 3.61
CA LEU A 109 11.20 1.49 3.00
C LEU A 109 11.63 2.19 1.71
N ASP A 110 12.93 2.43 1.57
CA ASP A 110 13.50 3.10 0.40
C ASP A 110 13.26 2.26 -0.87
N PRO A 111 12.78 2.86 -1.96
CA PRO A 111 12.48 2.14 -3.20
C PRO A 111 13.71 1.48 -3.85
N THR A 112 14.91 1.94 -3.51
CA THR A 112 16.18 1.37 -4.03
C THR A 112 16.72 0.24 -3.16
N ASP A 113 16.10 -0.06 -2.02
CA ASP A 113 16.50 -1.16 -1.17
C ASP A 113 16.01 -2.51 -1.72
N ALA A 114 16.87 -3.52 -1.69
CA ALA A 114 16.50 -4.86 -2.15
C ALA A 114 15.31 -5.46 -1.37
N LEU A 115 15.16 -5.09 -0.09
CA LEU A 115 14.05 -5.52 0.75
C LEU A 115 12.71 -4.98 0.24
N PHE A 116 12.67 -3.82 -0.46
CA PHE A 116 11.45 -3.27 -1.04
C PHE A 116 10.77 -4.28 -2.00
N ALA A 117 11.54 -4.81 -2.95
CA ALA A 117 11.03 -5.79 -3.90
C ALA A 117 10.70 -7.13 -3.23
N ALA A 118 11.52 -7.58 -2.27
CA ALA A 118 11.31 -8.84 -1.57
C ALA A 118 10.03 -8.82 -0.71
N LEU A 119 9.91 -7.80 0.17
CA LEU A 119 8.75 -7.66 1.06
C LEU A 119 7.49 -7.36 0.26
N GLY A 120 7.58 -6.50 -0.77
CA GLY A 120 6.45 -6.19 -1.63
C GLY A 120 5.95 -7.40 -2.41
N ARG A 121 6.83 -8.26 -2.89
CA ARG A 121 6.46 -9.53 -3.52
C ARG A 121 5.74 -10.45 -2.54
N ASP A 122 6.27 -10.64 -1.33
CA ASP A 122 5.62 -11.46 -0.31
C ASP A 122 4.24 -10.93 0.06
N PHE A 123 4.08 -9.60 0.12
CA PHE A 123 2.79 -8.96 0.36
C PHE A 123 1.78 -9.31 -0.75
N LEU A 124 2.14 -9.14 -2.01
CA LEU A 124 1.27 -9.46 -3.16
C LEU A 124 0.97 -10.96 -3.26
N GLU A 125 1.93 -11.83 -2.94
CA GLU A 125 1.71 -13.28 -2.91
C GLU A 125 0.76 -13.71 -1.78
N GLU A 126 0.84 -13.10 -0.60
CA GLU A 126 -0.12 -13.37 0.47
C GLU A 126 -1.52 -12.87 0.11
N GLU A 127 -1.63 -11.70 -0.54
CA GLU A 127 -2.92 -11.21 -1.02
C GLU A 127 -3.52 -12.14 -2.07
N LYS A 128 -2.72 -12.56 -3.06
CA LYS A 128 -3.13 -13.55 -4.08
C LYS A 128 -3.58 -14.86 -3.46
N LYS A 129 -2.83 -15.39 -2.50
CA LYS A 129 -3.14 -16.63 -1.80
C LYS A 129 -4.48 -16.56 -1.05
N LEU A 130 -4.77 -15.41 -0.43
CA LEU A 130 -6.00 -15.21 0.33
C LEU A 130 -7.21 -14.92 -0.57
N TYR A 131 -7.04 -14.10 -1.61
CA TYR A 131 -8.15 -13.46 -2.34
C TYR A 131 -8.12 -13.63 -3.86
N GLY A 132 -7.06 -14.18 -4.44
CA GLY A 132 -6.88 -14.24 -5.90
C GLY A 132 -6.27 -12.95 -6.46
N THR A 133 -6.36 -12.76 -7.78
CA THR A 133 -5.85 -11.57 -8.49
C THR A 133 -6.89 -11.04 -9.47
N TYR A 134 -6.99 -9.72 -9.61
CA TYR A 134 -7.99 -9.05 -10.45
C TYR A 134 -7.39 -8.01 -11.39
N GLY A 135 -6.07 -7.92 -11.45
CA GLY A 135 -5.31 -7.13 -12.43
C GLY A 135 -5.29 -5.62 -12.17
N ILE A 136 -5.79 -5.14 -11.02
CA ILE A 136 -5.70 -3.73 -10.63
C ILE A 136 -5.23 -3.64 -9.18
N TYR A 137 -4.12 -2.91 -8.96
CA TYR A 137 -3.54 -2.71 -7.64
C TYR A 137 -3.50 -1.23 -7.29
N ALA A 138 -4.08 -0.86 -6.14
CA ALA A 138 -4.05 0.50 -5.64
C ALA A 138 -2.83 0.73 -4.75
N ALA A 139 -2.07 1.75 -5.03
CA ALA A 139 -1.01 2.21 -4.14
C ALA A 139 -0.93 3.74 -4.18
N ASP A 140 -1.07 4.37 -3.01
CA ASP A 140 -1.03 5.83 -2.85
C ASP A 140 0.13 6.20 -1.93
N PRO A 141 1.38 6.25 -2.45
CA PRO A 141 2.53 6.60 -1.61
C PRO A 141 2.38 8.01 -1.08
N PHE A 142 2.56 8.16 0.24
CA PHE A 142 2.48 9.46 0.94
C PHE A 142 1.11 10.15 0.81
N HIS A 143 0.03 9.41 0.98
CA HIS A 143 -1.35 9.85 0.73
C HIS A 143 -1.69 11.16 1.46
N GLU A 144 -1.55 11.22 2.77
CA GLU A 144 -1.75 12.42 3.60
C GLU A 144 -0.48 12.84 4.36
N SER A 145 0.65 12.25 4.06
CA SER A 145 1.93 12.54 4.70
C SER A 145 2.94 13.12 3.71
N ALA A 146 3.94 13.83 4.23
CA ALA A 146 5.07 14.23 3.43
C ALA A 146 5.99 13.01 3.17
N PRO A 147 6.58 12.88 1.97
CA PRO A 147 7.61 11.89 1.73
C PRO A 147 8.84 12.20 2.61
N PRO A 148 9.59 11.20 3.06
CA PRO A 148 10.80 11.41 3.88
C PRO A 148 11.91 12.12 3.10
N VAL A 149 11.86 12.04 1.77
CA VAL A 149 12.71 12.81 0.84
C VAL A 149 11.81 13.36 -0.26
N ASN A 150 11.76 14.68 -0.41
CA ASN A 150 10.87 15.35 -1.36
C ASN A 150 11.66 15.93 -2.54
N THR A 151 12.45 15.08 -3.22
CA THR A 151 13.11 15.44 -4.48
C THR A 151 12.48 14.71 -5.66
N PRO A 152 12.51 15.29 -6.86
CA PRO A 152 11.97 14.64 -8.06
C PRO A 152 12.58 13.26 -8.31
N GLU A 153 13.89 13.09 -8.07
CA GLU A 153 14.62 11.83 -8.26
C GLU A 153 14.12 10.74 -7.34
N TYR A 154 13.94 11.06 -6.04
CA TYR A 154 13.42 10.12 -5.06
C TYR A 154 11.98 9.73 -5.37
N LEU A 155 11.13 10.70 -5.67
CA LEU A 155 9.73 10.46 -6.02
C LEU A 155 9.58 9.63 -7.31
N SER A 156 10.42 9.89 -8.31
CA SER A 156 10.49 9.08 -9.53
C SER A 156 10.92 7.64 -9.22
N ALA A 157 11.94 7.46 -8.38
CA ALA A 157 12.39 6.13 -7.95
C ALA A 157 11.29 5.36 -7.20
N VAL A 158 10.49 6.04 -6.35
CA VAL A 158 9.31 5.45 -5.69
C VAL A 158 8.30 4.97 -6.75
N GLY A 159 7.97 5.81 -7.73
CA GLY A 159 7.05 5.47 -8.81
C GLY A 159 7.53 4.26 -9.62
N HIS A 160 8.79 4.26 -10.04
CA HIS A 160 9.38 3.14 -10.78
C HIS A 160 9.40 1.84 -9.96
N ALA A 161 9.73 1.89 -8.67
CA ALA A 161 9.80 0.70 -7.83
C ALA A 161 8.43 0.06 -7.61
N ILE A 162 7.39 0.86 -7.35
CA ILE A 162 6.02 0.37 -7.20
C ILE A 162 5.53 -0.21 -8.52
N TYR A 163 5.68 0.53 -9.62
CA TYR A 163 5.28 0.07 -10.95
C TYR A 163 5.98 -1.23 -11.35
N LYS A 164 7.30 -1.28 -11.19
CA LYS A 164 8.07 -2.48 -11.47
C LYS A 164 7.61 -3.69 -10.65
N LEU A 165 7.37 -3.49 -9.35
CA LEU A 165 6.88 -4.55 -8.47
C LEU A 165 5.53 -5.11 -8.95
N ILE A 166 4.59 -4.23 -9.30
CA ILE A 166 3.27 -4.63 -9.84
C ILE A 166 3.44 -5.43 -11.15
N LYS A 167 4.26 -4.93 -12.07
CA LYS A 167 4.45 -5.58 -13.40
C LYS A 167 5.26 -6.87 -13.32
N ASP A 168 6.22 -6.97 -12.41
CA ASP A 168 6.96 -8.23 -12.17
C ASP A 168 6.04 -9.31 -11.56
N PHE A 169 5.04 -8.90 -10.77
CA PHE A 169 4.06 -9.80 -10.17
C PHE A 169 2.95 -10.19 -11.16
N ASP A 170 2.37 -9.21 -11.84
CA ASP A 170 1.33 -9.41 -12.85
C ASP A 170 1.60 -8.49 -14.06
N PRO A 171 2.16 -9.02 -15.17
CA PRO A 171 2.52 -8.22 -16.34
C PRO A 171 1.35 -7.48 -17.00
N LYS A 172 0.11 -7.91 -16.77
CA LYS A 172 -1.09 -7.28 -17.34
C LYS A 172 -1.75 -6.28 -16.39
N ALA A 173 -1.31 -6.23 -15.13
CA ALA A 173 -1.91 -5.38 -14.13
C ALA A 173 -1.74 -3.90 -14.42
N LYS A 174 -2.69 -3.12 -13.89
CA LYS A 174 -2.67 -1.65 -13.85
C LYS A 174 -2.50 -1.17 -12.43
N TRP A 175 -1.89 -0.01 -12.28
CA TRP A 175 -1.77 0.68 -11.01
C TRP A 175 -2.86 1.73 -10.89
N ALA A 176 -3.69 1.68 -9.84
CA ALA A 176 -4.67 2.69 -9.51
C ALA A 176 -4.13 3.65 -8.44
N MET A 177 -4.24 4.95 -8.66
CA MET A 177 -3.91 6.00 -7.70
C MET A 177 -5.13 6.88 -7.44
N GLN A 178 -5.30 7.34 -6.20
CA GLN A 178 -6.24 8.40 -5.88
C GLN A 178 -5.63 9.78 -6.21
N ALA A 179 -6.44 10.67 -6.76
CA ALA A 179 -5.99 12.03 -7.11
C ALA A 179 -5.77 12.95 -5.89
N TRP A 180 -5.92 12.46 -4.69
CA TRP A 180 -5.85 13.24 -3.45
C TRP A 180 -4.52 13.98 -3.28
N SER A 181 -3.42 13.29 -3.43
CA SER A 181 -2.07 13.88 -3.28
C SER A 181 -1.09 13.42 -4.36
N LEU A 182 -1.48 13.53 -5.61
CA LEU A 182 -0.65 13.16 -6.74
C LEU A 182 0.62 13.99 -6.80
N ARG A 183 1.74 13.30 -7.04
CA ARG A 183 3.04 13.91 -7.24
C ARG A 183 3.50 13.62 -8.67
N GLU A 184 3.74 14.69 -9.40
CA GLU A 184 4.11 14.62 -10.83
C GLU A 184 5.26 13.65 -11.14
N PRO A 185 6.38 13.61 -10.38
CA PRO A 185 7.47 12.67 -10.66
C PRO A 185 7.06 11.19 -10.51
N ILE A 186 6.14 10.88 -9.58
CA ILE A 186 5.60 9.51 -9.40
C ILE A 186 4.75 9.13 -10.61
N VAL A 187 3.83 10.01 -11.01
CA VAL A 187 2.93 9.76 -12.15
C VAL A 187 3.71 9.60 -13.45
N LYS A 188 4.72 10.46 -13.70
CA LYS A 188 5.57 10.38 -14.90
C LYS A 188 6.47 9.14 -14.96
N ALA A 189 6.66 8.45 -13.83
CA ALA A 189 7.41 7.19 -13.78
C ALA A 189 6.61 5.99 -14.32
N VAL A 190 5.31 6.16 -14.58
CA VAL A 190 4.41 5.08 -14.97
C VAL A 190 3.90 5.31 -16.41
N PRO A 191 3.94 4.30 -17.30
CA PRO A 191 3.30 4.41 -18.60
C PRO A 191 1.81 4.70 -18.47
N GLN A 192 1.31 5.65 -19.26
CA GLN A 192 -0.07 6.14 -19.20
C GLN A 192 -1.12 5.02 -19.26
N ASN A 193 -0.93 4.05 -20.15
CA ASN A 193 -1.87 2.92 -20.34
C ASN A 193 -1.93 1.96 -19.13
N ASP A 194 -0.96 2.02 -18.23
CA ASP A 194 -0.87 1.17 -17.04
C ASP A 194 -1.31 1.89 -15.77
N LEU A 195 -1.73 3.16 -15.87
CA LEU A 195 -2.13 4.00 -14.75
C LEU A 195 -3.63 4.33 -14.82
N ILE A 196 -4.31 4.18 -13.69
CA ILE A 196 -5.69 4.61 -13.47
C ILE A 196 -5.68 5.69 -12.39
N ILE A 197 -6.20 6.88 -12.69
CA ILE A 197 -6.34 7.96 -11.71
C ILE A 197 -7.80 8.06 -11.28
N LEU A 198 -8.03 7.91 -9.97
CA LEU A 198 -9.35 8.02 -9.35
C LEU A 198 -9.52 9.46 -8.81
N ASP A 199 -10.14 10.33 -9.58
CA ASP A 199 -10.42 11.71 -9.19
C ASP A 199 -11.84 11.85 -8.67
N LEU A 200 -12.02 11.70 -7.36
CA LEU A 200 -13.31 11.68 -6.68
C LEU A 200 -14.13 12.96 -6.90
N ASN A 201 -13.46 14.11 -7.00
CA ASN A 201 -14.12 15.40 -7.11
C ASN A 201 -14.11 15.96 -8.53
N GLY A 202 -13.41 15.34 -9.47
CA GLY A 202 -13.22 15.86 -10.83
C GLY A 202 -12.43 17.16 -10.90
N GLU A 203 -11.72 17.53 -9.83
CA GLU A 203 -11.03 18.83 -9.72
C GLU A 203 -9.60 18.79 -10.27
N LYS A 204 -8.96 17.63 -10.20
CA LYS A 204 -7.55 17.46 -10.57
C LYS A 204 -7.36 17.37 -12.08
N ILE A 205 -8.38 16.93 -12.81
CA ILE A 205 -8.35 16.77 -14.28
C ILE A 205 -8.70 18.08 -14.97
N LYS A 206 -9.59 18.90 -14.41
CA LYS A 206 -10.00 20.18 -15.00
C LYS A 206 -8.81 21.15 -15.11
N GLY A 207 -8.50 21.58 -16.33
CA GLY A 207 -7.48 22.61 -16.62
C GLY A 207 -6.03 22.12 -16.65
N ARG A 208 -5.75 20.84 -16.45
CA ARG A 208 -4.39 20.29 -16.48
C ARG A 208 -4.09 19.50 -17.76
N LYS A 209 -4.40 20.08 -18.89
CA LYS A 209 -4.27 19.42 -20.21
C LYS A 209 -2.88 18.86 -20.55
N GLY A 210 -1.81 19.27 -19.93
CA GLY A 210 -0.47 18.76 -20.21
C GLY A 210 0.02 17.71 -19.24
N PHE A 211 -0.58 17.59 -18.06
CA PHE A 211 -0.11 16.71 -17.00
C PHE A 211 -0.72 15.31 -17.08
N TRP A 212 -1.99 15.24 -17.45
CA TRP A 212 -2.74 13.98 -17.47
C TRP A 212 -2.77 13.30 -18.83
N GLY A 213 -2.37 14.01 -19.90
CA GLY A 213 -2.22 13.44 -21.24
C GLY A 213 -3.49 12.84 -21.87
N TYR A 214 -4.69 13.29 -21.42
CA TYR A 214 -5.99 12.87 -21.96
C TYR A 214 -6.61 13.93 -22.85
#